data_2a8b54db78a4e4b057d7a1dde04c99d7
#
_entry.id   2a8b54db78a4e4b057d7a1dde04c99d7
#
_cell.length_a   1.000
_cell.length_b   1.000
_cell.length_c   1.000
_cell.angle_alpha   90.00
_cell.angle_beta   90.00
_cell.angle_gamma   90.00
#
_symmetry.space_group_name_H-M   'P 1'
#
loop_
_entity.id
_entity.type
_entity.pdbx_description
1 polymer ?
#
loop_
_entity_poly.entity_id
_entity_poly.type
_entity_poly.pdbx_seq_one_letter_code
_entity_poly.pdbx_strand_id
1 'polypeptide(L)'
;AVDIPVIAGGGFFDGRGLAAALSYGAAGIAMGTRFLLTSDSAVPDSVKQQYLARGLQDTTVSVKVDGMPHRVLNTDLVNSLEKSSYARGLVAAAKNATKFRAMTGMKWSTLVKDGLAMKKSSDRTWQQIIMAANTPMLLKAGLVEGNTDAGVLASGQVVGMIEDLPSCQELIDRIVAEAIERIDALSAVRV
;
A
#
# COMPACT_ATOMS: atom_id res chain seq x y z
N ALA A 1 13.71 -7.98 -23.21
CA ALA A 1 14.18 -8.26 -21.90
C ALA A 1 13.44 -9.43 -21.23
N VAL A 2 12.10 -9.49 -21.28
CA VAL A 2 11.29 -10.62 -20.80
C VAL A 2 10.14 -10.87 -21.78
N ASP A 3 9.73 -12.15 -21.93
CA ASP A 3 8.67 -12.57 -22.86
C ASP A 3 7.31 -12.76 -22.15
N ILE A 4 7.16 -12.21 -20.95
CA ILE A 4 5.92 -12.24 -20.15
C ILE A 4 5.28 -10.86 -20.11
N PRO A 5 3.93 -10.77 -19.94
CA PRO A 5 3.26 -9.50 -19.75
C PRO A 5 3.80 -8.77 -18.51
N VAL A 6 4.18 -7.50 -18.68
CA VAL A 6 4.65 -6.63 -17.57
C VAL A 6 3.51 -5.69 -17.18
N ILE A 7 3.16 -5.70 -15.90
CA ILE A 7 2.20 -4.76 -15.32
C ILE A 7 2.96 -3.69 -14.56
N ALA A 8 2.78 -2.43 -14.93
CA ALA A 8 3.43 -1.31 -14.26
C ALA A 8 2.66 -0.94 -12.97
N GLY A 9 3.37 -0.83 -11.85
CA GLY A 9 2.79 -0.49 -10.56
C GLY A 9 3.52 0.66 -9.87
N GLY A 10 2.77 1.45 -9.09
CA GLY A 10 3.31 2.56 -8.30
C GLY A 10 3.17 3.92 -8.99
N GLY A 11 2.39 4.80 -8.36
CA GLY A 11 2.21 6.17 -8.83
C GLY A 11 1.13 6.38 -9.90
N PHE A 12 0.43 5.33 -10.33
CA PHE A 12 -0.64 5.45 -11.31
C PHE A 12 -1.99 5.75 -10.64
N PHE A 13 -2.78 6.67 -11.26
CA PHE A 13 -4.10 7.03 -10.75
C PHE A 13 -5.06 7.57 -11.83
N ASP A 14 -4.58 7.83 -13.05
CA ASP A 14 -5.34 8.41 -14.17
C ASP A 14 -4.97 7.78 -15.53
N GLY A 15 -5.67 8.19 -16.58
CA GLY A 15 -5.46 7.68 -17.94
C GLY A 15 -4.14 8.12 -18.58
N ARG A 16 -3.56 9.24 -18.13
CA ARG A 16 -2.22 9.66 -18.59
C ARG A 16 -1.17 8.64 -18.20
N GLY A 17 -1.27 8.14 -16.95
CA GLY A 17 -0.41 7.07 -16.45
C GLY A 17 -0.58 5.77 -17.24
N LEU A 18 -1.81 5.39 -17.58
CA LEU A 18 -2.09 4.21 -18.40
C LEU A 18 -1.48 4.36 -19.80
N ALA A 19 -1.73 5.47 -20.49
CA ALA A 19 -1.16 5.73 -21.82
C ALA A 19 0.37 5.69 -21.82
N ALA A 20 1.01 6.29 -20.81
CA ALA A 20 2.46 6.28 -20.66
C ALA A 20 3.00 4.84 -20.44
N ALA A 21 2.38 4.06 -19.55
CA ALA A 21 2.79 2.68 -19.30
C ALA A 21 2.69 1.81 -20.55
N LEU A 22 1.59 1.91 -21.31
CA LEU A 22 1.38 1.21 -22.57
C LEU A 22 2.44 1.61 -23.61
N SER A 23 2.79 2.90 -23.68
CA SER A 23 3.82 3.42 -24.59
C SER A 23 5.21 2.86 -24.27
N TYR A 24 5.49 2.55 -23.01
CA TYR A 24 6.73 1.86 -22.61
C TYR A 24 6.67 0.33 -22.79
N GLY A 25 5.56 -0.21 -23.31
CA GLY A 25 5.39 -1.64 -23.56
C GLY A 25 4.85 -2.45 -22.39
N ALA A 26 4.30 -1.80 -21.36
CA ALA A 26 3.56 -2.51 -20.33
C ALA A 26 2.24 -3.06 -20.88
N ALA A 27 1.77 -4.20 -20.36
CA ALA A 27 0.46 -4.78 -20.70
C ALA A 27 -0.70 -4.11 -19.93
N GLY A 28 -0.39 -3.32 -18.91
CA GLY A 28 -1.37 -2.60 -18.11
C GLY A 28 -0.75 -1.96 -16.88
N ILE A 29 -1.57 -1.38 -16.02
CA ILE A 29 -1.18 -0.77 -14.76
C ILE A 29 -1.85 -1.42 -13.55
N ALA A 30 -1.19 -1.36 -12.40
CA ALA A 30 -1.75 -1.73 -11.10
C ALA A 30 -1.81 -0.50 -10.19
N MET A 31 -2.96 -0.31 -9.56
CA MET A 31 -3.22 0.83 -8.67
C MET A 31 -3.70 0.36 -7.30
N GLY A 32 -2.98 0.69 -6.24
CA GLY A 32 -3.39 0.40 -4.86
C GLY A 32 -4.23 1.54 -4.29
N THR A 33 -3.58 2.67 -3.99
CA THR A 33 -4.21 3.82 -3.32
C THR A 33 -5.39 4.38 -4.11
N ARG A 34 -5.34 4.39 -5.45
CA ARG A 34 -6.45 4.87 -6.26
C ARG A 34 -7.72 4.02 -6.07
N PHE A 35 -7.61 2.68 -6.09
CA PHE A 35 -8.74 1.79 -5.85
C PHE A 35 -9.16 1.74 -4.38
N LEU A 36 -8.24 1.93 -3.42
CA LEU A 36 -8.59 2.13 -2.02
C LEU A 36 -9.53 3.33 -1.85
N LEU A 37 -9.32 4.38 -2.65
CA LEU A 37 -10.12 5.61 -2.68
C LEU A 37 -11.23 5.54 -3.75
N THR A 38 -12.08 4.54 -3.62
CA THR A 38 -13.33 4.38 -4.37
C THR A 38 -14.49 4.20 -3.40
N SER A 39 -15.72 4.46 -3.84
CA SER A 39 -16.93 4.21 -3.06
C SER A 39 -17.10 2.72 -2.75
N ASP A 40 -16.65 1.83 -3.64
CA ASP A 40 -16.78 0.38 -3.52
C ASP A 40 -15.75 -0.24 -2.56
N SER A 41 -14.71 0.50 -2.20
CA SER A 41 -13.72 0.02 -1.24
C SER A 41 -14.34 -0.14 0.16
N ALA A 42 -14.08 -1.28 0.81
CA ALA A 42 -14.54 -1.57 2.16
C ALA A 42 -13.82 -0.78 3.27
N VAL A 43 -12.83 0.05 2.92
CA VAL A 43 -12.16 0.95 3.86
C VAL A 43 -13.18 1.95 4.41
N PRO A 44 -13.23 2.21 5.74
CA PRO A 44 -14.17 3.16 6.32
C PRO A 44 -14.06 4.55 5.70
N ASP A 45 -15.19 5.23 5.50
CA ASP A 45 -15.21 6.56 4.88
C ASP A 45 -14.41 7.59 5.66
N SER A 46 -14.40 7.51 6.99
CA SER A 46 -13.57 8.36 7.85
C SER A 46 -12.06 8.23 7.54
N VAL A 47 -11.63 7.04 7.14
CA VAL A 47 -10.24 6.79 6.71
C VAL A 47 -10.02 7.33 5.30
N LYS A 48 -10.95 7.08 4.36
CA LYS A 48 -10.86 7.64 2.99
C LYS A 48 -10.74 9.17 3.02
N GLN A 49 -11.51 9.84 3.89
CA GLN A 49 -11.42 11.29 4.06
C GLN A 49 -10.03 11.74 4.55
N GLN A 50 -9.38 10.96 5.42
CA GLN A 50 -8.01 11.27 5.82
C GLN A 50 -7.02 11.20 4.66
N TYR A 51 -7.19 10.27 3.71
CA TYR A 51 -6.37 10.23 2.50
C TYR A 51 -6.62 11.43 1.60
N LEU A 52 -7.90 11.80 1.38
CA LEU A 52 -8.26 12.95 0.54
C LEU A 52 -7.77 14.29 1.10
N ALA A 53 -7.64 14.38 2.42
CA ALA A 53 -7.11 15.58 3.09
C ALA A 53 -5.58 15.69 3.04
N ARG A 54 -4.86 14.73 2.44
CA ARG A 54 -3.38 14.73 2.41
C ARG A 54 -2.84 15.24 1.08
N GLY A 55 -1.73 15.99 1.17
CA GLY A 55 -0.96 16.42 0.03
C GLY A 55 0.17 15.46 -0.34
N LEU A 56 0.90 15.78 -1.39
CA LEU A 56 2.03 14.98 -1.91
C LEU A 56 3.14 14.76 -0.88
N GLN A 57 3.31 15.69 0.06
CA GLN A 57 4.37 15.64 1.09
C GLN A 57 3.95 14.88 2.36
N ASP A 58 2.69 14.47 2.44
CA ASP A 58 2.13 13.85 3.65
C ASP A 58 2.34 12.33 3.69
N THR A 59 3.30 11.81 2.96
CA THR A 59 3.72 10.41 3.04
C THR A 59 5.17 10.28 3.45
N THR A 60 5.48 9.22 4.18
CA THR A 60 6.85 8.85 4.53
C THR A 60 7.12 7.38 4.21
N VAL A 61 8.40 7.03 4.00
CA VAL A 61 8.82 5.64 3.89
C VAL A 61 9.40 5.23 5.23
N SER A 62 8.72 4.32 5.90
CA SER A 62 9.11 3.82 7.23
C SER A 62 9.58 2.37 7.15
N VAL A 63 10.66 2.06 7.84
CA VAL A 63 11.13 0.70 8.11
C VAL A 63 10.73 0.23 9.53
N LYS A 64 10.05 1.09 10.29
CA LYS A 64 9.68 0.82 11.69
C LYS A 64 8.40 -0.01 11.83
N VAL A 65 7.65 -0.17 10.75
CA VAL A 65 6.43 -0.98 10.74
C VAL A 65 6.77 -2.47 10.94
N ASP A 66 7.64 -3.01 10.09
CA ASP A 66 8.01 -4.43 10.09
C ASP A 66 9.48 -4.71 9.69
N GLY A 67 10.31 -3.68 9.65
CA GLY A 67 11.70 -3.80 9.22
C GLY A 67 11.91 -3.75 7.70
N MET A 68 10.83 -3.57 6.91
CA MET A 68 10.88 -3.35 5.47
C MET A 68 10.40 -1.94 5.13
N PRO A 69 10.88 -1.33 4.02
CA PRO A 69 10.43 0.00 3.63
C PRO A 69 8.97 -0.04 3.17
N HIS A 70 8.09 0.61 3.92
CA HIS A 70 6.69 0.83 3.59
C HIS A 70 6.39 2.31 3.46
N ARG A 71 5.73 2.71 2.38
CA ARG A 71 5.17 4.06 2.28
C ARG A 71 3.83 4.10 3.00
N VAL A 72 3.70 5.05 3.90
CA VAL A 72 2.51 5.25 4.73
C VAL A 72 2.17 6.73 4.82
N LEU A 73 0.94 7.06 5.18
CA LEU A 73 0.58 8.43 5.53
C LEU A 73 1.34 8.86 6.78
N ASN A 74 1.75 10.12 6.79
CA ASN A 74 2.44 10.73 7.92
C ASN A 74 1.40 11.05 9.01
N THR A 75 1.34 10.22 10.05
CA THR A 75 0.45 10.34 11.21
C THR A 75 1.26 10.47 12.49
N ASP A 76 0.63 10.87 13.60
CA ASP A 76 1.29 10.95 14.90
C ASP A 76 1.82 9.59 15.35
N LEU A 77 1.10 8.50 15.04
CA LEU A 77 1.58 7.15 15.28
C LEU A 77 2.88 6.88 14.51
N VAL A 78 2.91 7.18 13.21
CA VAL A 78 4.09 6.96 12.36
C VAL A 78 5.27 7.80 12.88
N ASN A 79 5.04 9.06 13.22
CA ASN A 79 6.05 9.93 13.81
C ASN A 79 6.60 9.39 15.15
N SER A 80 5.72 8.79 15.95
CA SER A 80 6.09 8.12 17.20
C SER A 80 6.91 6.85 16.95
N LEU A 81 6.54 6.06 15.94
CA LEU A 81 7.28 4.86 15.54
C LEU A 81 8.69 5.21 15.05
N GLU A 82 8.83 6.25 14.22
CA GLU A 82 10.14 6.70 13.75
C GLU A 82 11.09 7.09 14.89
N LYS A 83 10.57 7.71 15.94
CA LYS A 83 11.32 8.07 17.14
C LYS A 83 11.57 6.88 18.08
N SER A 84 10.92 5.74 17.86
CA SER A 84 11.02 4.58 18.74
C SER A 84 12.32 3.79 18.53
N SER A 85 12.80 3.14 19.59
CA SER A 85 13.93 2.21 19.50
C SER A 85 13.49 0.88 18.88
N TYR A 86 14.43 0.19 18.22
CA TYR A 86 14.19 -1.15 17.68
C TYR A 86 13.71 -2.16 18.74
N ALA A 87 14.21 -2.06 19.96
CA ALA A 87 13.80 -2.92 21.07
C ALA A 87 12.29 -2.81 21.36
N ARG A 88 11.73 -1.59 21.32
CA ARG A 88 10.28 -1.38 21.46
C ARG A 88 9.50 -2.03 20.31
N GLY A 89 10.03 -1.94 19.08
CA GLY A 89 9.44 -2.59 17.91
C GLY A 89 9.36 -4.12 18.05
N LEU A 90 10.40 -4.76 18.57
CA LEU A 90 10.42 -6.21 18.82
C LEU A 90 9.42 -6.63 19.91
N VAL A 91 9.30 -5.85 20.99
CA VAL A 91 8.30 -6.11 22.04
C VAL A 91 6.87 -5.96 21.49
N ALA A 92 6.63 -4.95 20.67
CA ALA A 92 5.35 -4.74 20.01
C ALA A 92 5.05 -5.92 19.06
N ALA A 93 6.04 -6.38 18.28
CA ALA A 93 5.89 -7.52 17.38
C ALA A 93 5.53 -8.82 18.12
N ALA A 94 6.14 -9.08 19.27
CA ALA A 94 5.81 -10.26 20.09
C ALA A 94 4.35 -10.19 20.60
N LYS A 95 3.89 -9.03 21.05
CA LYS A 95 2.48 -8.80 21.45
C LYS A 95 1.54 -8.95 20.25
N ASN A 96 1.91 -8.42 19.09
CA ASN A 96 1.10 -8.52 17.88
C ASN A 96 1.04 -9.95 17.33
N ALA A 97 2.11 -10.73 17.45
CA ALA A 97 2.10 -12.16 17.08
C ALA A 97 1.10 -12.97 17.92
N THR A 98 0.97 -12.67 19.23
CA THR A 98 -0.06 -13.30 20.07
C THR A 98 -1.48 -12.91 19.66
N LYS A 99 -1.71 -11.62 19.34
CA LYS A 99 -3.00 -11.14 18.84
C LYS A 99 -3.34 -11.74 17.48
N PHE A 100 -2.38 -11.77 16.57
CA PHE A 100 -2.52 -12.38 15.25
C PHE A 100 -2.91 -13.86 15.34
N ARG A 101 -2.23 -14.60 16.21
CA ARG A 101 -2.56 -16.00 16.49
C ARG A 101 -3.99 -16.16 17.02
N ALA A 102 -4.39 -15.32 17.98
CA ALA A 102 -5.75 -15.36 18.54
C ALA A 102 -6.82 -15.07 17.48
N MET A 103 -6.53 -14.16 16.55
CA MET A 103 -7.45 -13.76 15.49
C MET A 103 -7.55 -14.81 14.37
N THR A 104 -6.45 -15.48 14.03
CA THR A 104 -6.38 -16.46 12.92
C THR A 104 -6.58 -17.90 13.35
N GLY A 105 -6.52 -18.20 14.64
CA GLY A 105 -6.54 -19.58 15.16
C GLY A 105 -5.28 -20.39 14.84
N MET A 106 -4.25 -19.79 14.25
CA MET A 106 -3.02 -20.51 13.83
C MET A 106 -2.26 -21.07 15.03
N LYS A 107 -1.68 -22.26 14.84
CA LYS A 107 -0.79 -22.88 15.86
C LYS A 107 0.57 -22.19 15.87
N TRP A 108 1.22 -22.09 17.04
CA TRP A 108 2.59 -21.58 17.15
C TRP A 108 3.58 -22.33 16.26
N SER A 109 3.41 -23.65 16.12
CA SER A 109 4.24 -24.46 15.22
C SER A 109 4.16 -24.01 13.76
N THR A 110 2.99 -23.60 13.30
CA THR A 110 2.80 -23.06 11.95
C THR A 110 3.50 -21.70 11.80
N LEU A 111 3.30 -20.78 12.74
CA LEU A 111 3.97 -19.47 12.73
C LEU A 111 5.50 -19.58 12.72
N VAL A 112 6.05 -20.51 13.52
CA VAL A 112 7.50 -20.76 13.54
C VAL A 112 7.96 -21.38 12.21
N LYS A 113 7.21 -22.34 11.65
CA LYS A 113 7.51 -22.96 10.36
C LYS A 113 7.49 -21.93 9.22
N ASP A 114 6.50 -21.05 9.22
CA ASP A 114 6.38 -19.97 8.22
C ASP A 114 7.53 -18.95 8.36
N GLY A 115 7.89 -18.59 9.59
CA GLY A 115 9.06 -17.75 9.86
C GLY A 115 10.37 -18.37 9.37
N LEU A 116 10.56 -19.67 9.57
CA LEU A 116 11.71 -20.41 9.05
C LEU A 116 11.70 -20.48 7.51
N ALA A 117 10.53 -20.71 6.89
CA ALA A 117 10.37 -20.69 5.45
C ALA A 117 10.69 -19.32 4.87
N MET A 118 10.21 -18.24 5.48
CA MET A 118 10.54 -16.85 5.10
C MET A 118 12.05 -16.60 5.19
N LYS A 119 12.72 -17.08 6.24
CA LYS A 119 14.18 -16.94 6.38
C LYS A 119 14.94 -17.68 5.30
N LYS A 120 14.46 -18.85 4.89
CA LYS A 120 15.09 -19.69 3.86
C LYS A 120 14.87 -19.14 2.45
N SER A 121 13.72 -18.51 2.19
CA SER A 121 13.32 -18.01 0.87
C SER A 121 13.69 -16.54 0.61
N SER A 122 14.24 -15.84 1.60
CA SER A 122 14.56 -14.41 1.48
C SER A 122 15.78 -14.04 2.32
N ASP A 123 16.47 -12.96 1.95
CA ASP A 123 17.61 -12.40 2.68
C ASP A 123 17.22 -11.64 3.97
N ARG A 124 15.98 -11.81 4.44
CA ARG A 124 15.48 -11.12 5.63
C ARG A 124 16.24 -11.53 6.88
N THR A 125 16.49 -10.56 7.77
CA THR A 125 17.03 -10.82 9.10
C THR A 125 15.96 -11.42 10.02
N TRP A 126 16.36 -12.10 11.10
CA TRP A 126 15.41 -12.59 12.11
C TRP A 126 14.58 -11.46 12.74
N GLN A 127 15.17 -10.28 12.90
CA GLN A 127 14.46 -9.10 13.38
C GLN A 127 13.32 -8.70 12.46
N GLN A 128 13.55 -8.66 11.15
CA GLN A 128 12.51 -8.36 10.15
C GLN A 128 11.41 -9.43 10.13
N ILE A 129 11.77 -10.70 10.28
CA ILE A 129 10.78 -11.79 10.33
C ILE A 129 9.89 -11.67 11.57
N ILE A 130 10.47 -11.35 12.73
CA ILE A 130 9.69 -11.13 13.95
C ILE A 130 8.82 -9.88 13.82
N MET A 131 9.37 -8.80 13.29
CA MET A 131 8.64 -7.55 13.08
C MET A 131 7.54 -7.66 12.02
N ALA A 132 7.62 -8.61 11.08
CA ALA A 132 6.58 -8.83 10.08
C ALA A 132 5.19 -9.13 10.70
N ALA A 133 5.13 -9.60 11.94
CA ALA A 133 3.87 -9.77 12.66
C ALA A 133 3.15 -8.43 13.00
N ASN A 134 3.84 -7.30 12.92
CA ASN A 134 3.24 -5.99 13.15
C ASN A 134 2.34 -5.55 11.99
N THR A 135 2.76 -5.81 10.75
CA THR A 135 2.09 -5.31 9.54
C THR A 135 0.59 -5.64 9.49
N PRO A 136 0.14 -6.91 9.60
CA PRO A 136 -1.28 -7.21 9.51
C PRO A 136 -2.08 -6.57 10.64
N MET A 137 -1.50 -6.42 11.83
CA MET A 137 -2.19 -5.82 12.97
C MET A 137 -2.33 -4.31 12.82
N LEU A 138 -1.27 -3.63 12.40
CA LEU A 138 -1.27 -2.18 12.19
C LEU A 138 -2.14 -1.79 10.98
N LEU A 139 -2.10 -2.55 9.90
CA LEU A 139 -2.97 -2.32 8.74
C LEU A 139 -4.43 -2.59 9.07
N LYS A 140 -4.74 -3.66 9.81
CA LYS A 140 -6.11 -3.95 10.25
C LYS A 140 -6.65 -2.81 11.12
N ALA A 141 -5.89 -2.37 12.12
CA ALA A 141 -6.30 -1.27 12.98
C ALA A 141 -6.57 0.02 12.18
N GLY A 142 -5.70 0.37 11.23
CA GLY A 142 -5.86 1.58 10.41
C GLY A 142 -6.94 1.47 9.34
N LEU A 143 -6.84 0.45 8.47
CA LEU A 143 -7.64 0.38 7.25
C LEU A 143 -8.98 -0.36 7.42
N VAL A 144 -9.11 -1.25 8.40
CA VAL A 144 -10.34 -2.03 8.61
C VAL A 144 -11.14 -1.51 9.80
N GLU A 145 -10.47 -1.24 10.92
CA GLU A 145 -11.11 -0.78 12.15
C GLU A 145 -11.23 0.74 12.22
N GLY A 146 -10.60 1.48 11.29
CA GLY A 146 -10.63 2.93 11.24
C GLY A 146 -9.89 3.62 12.40
N ASN A 147 -9.11 2.87 13.16
CA ASN A 147 -8.35 3.39 14.30
C ASN A 147 -6.95 3.86 13.85
N THR A 148 -6.87 5.08 13.40
CA THR A 148 -5.64 5.69 12.86
C THR A 148 -4.63 6.07 13.94
N ASP A 149 -5.05 6.10 15.22
CA ASP A 149 -4.14 6.31 16.35
C ASP A 149 -3.37 5.03 16.73
N ALA A 150 -3.90 3.87 16.34
CA ALA A 150 -3.31 2.56 16.63
C ALA A 150 -2.85 1.80 15.38
N GLY A 151 -3.15 2.31 14.18
CA GLY A 151 -2.89 1.66 12.90
C GLY A 151 -2.14 2.54 11.91
N VAL A 152 -1.49 1.90 10.93
CA VAL A 152 -0.83 2.59 9.83
C VAL A 152 -1.71 2.60 8.60
N LEU A 153 -1.63 3.69 7.85
CA LEU A 153 -2.36 3.89 6.60
C LEU A 153 -1.37 3.75 5.44
N ALA A 154 -1.34 2.55 4.85
CA ALA A 154 -0.48 2.29 3.69
C ALA A 154 -0.89 3.17 2.51
N SER A 155 0.05 3.83 1.87
CA SER A 155 -0.22 4.79 0.80
C SER A 155 0.79 4.69 -0.33
N GLY A 156 0.34 5.01 -1.55
CA GLY A 156 1.21 5.32 -2.67
C GLY A 156 1.60 6.80 -2.71
N GLN A 157 2.49 7.14 -3.63
CA GLN A 157 2.96 8.52 -3.83
C GLN A 157 1.87 9.47 -4.35
N VAL A 158 0.79 8.91 -4.93
CA VAL A 158 -0.27 9.67 -5.60
C VAL A 158 -1.32 10.23 -4.67
N VAL A 159 -1.23 9.99 -3.35
CA VAL A 159 -2.29 10.37 -2.42
C VAL A 159 -2.72 11.83 -2.56
N GLY A 160 -1.80 12.75 -2.74
CA GLY A 160 -2.11 14.17 -2.91
C GLY A 160 -2.61 14.59 -4.30
N MET A 161 -2.83 13.62 -5.21
CA MET A 161 -3.39 13.83 -6.55
C MET A 161 -4.80 13.26 -6.69
N ILE A 162 -5.32 12.62 -5.65
CA ILE A 162 -6.64 11.98 -5.66
C ILE A 162 -7.58 12.85 -4.85
N GLU A 163 -8.64 13.34 -5.49
CA GLU A 163 -9.55 14.34 -4.92
C GLU A 163 -11.00 13.82 -4.79
N ASP A 164 -11.28 12.59 -5.28
CA ASP A 164 -12.63 12.06 -5.37
C ASP A 164 -12.74 10.57 -4.98
N LEU A 165 -13.95 10.10 -4.79
CA LEU A 165 -14.31 8.72 -4.44
C LEU A 165 -15.32 8.14 -5.44
N PRO A 166 -14.96 7.97 -6.72
CA PRO A 166 -15.86 7.35 -7.69
C PRO A 166 -16.08 5.87 -7.38
N SER A 167 -17.07 5.24 -8.00
CA SER A 167 -17.13 3.78 -8.06
C SER A 167 -15.95 3.20 -8.86
N CYS A 168 -15.67 1.92 -8.67
CA CYS A 168 -14.64 1.24 -9.47
C CYS A 168 -14.94 1.30 -10.96
N GLN A 169 -16.22 1.17 -11.35
CA GLN A 169 -16.63 1.22 -12.75
C GLN A 169 -16.37 2.62 -13.35
N GLU A 170 -16.86 3.67 -12.67
CA GLU A 170 -16.63 5.06 -13.11
C GLU A 170 -15.15 5.39 -13.22
N LEU A 171 -14.34 4.90 -12.27
CA LEU A 171 -12.90 5.11 -12.29
C LEU A 171 -12.25 4.43 -13.51
N ILE A 172 -12.60 3.18 -13.79
CA ILE A 172 -12.05 2.42 -14.92
C ILE A 172 -12.45 3.08 -16.24
N ASP A 173 -13.73 3.42 -16.40
CA ASP A 173 -14.24 4.04 -17.62
C ASP A 173 -13.53 5.39 -17.88
N ARG A 174 -13.37 6.20 -16.82
CA ARG A 174 -12.65 7.48 -16.92
C ARG A 174 -11.19 7.28 -17.32
N ILE A 175 -10.46 6.35 -16.66
CA ILE A 175 -9.05 6.09 -16.96
C ILE A 175 -8.88 5.59 -18.39
N VAL A 176 -9.76 4.72 -18.87
CA VAL A 176 -9.69 4.21 -20.25
C VAL A 176 -9.98 5.32 -21.25
N ALA A 177 -11.03 6.11 -21.03
CA ALA A 177 -11.36 7.24 -21.90
C ALA A 177 -10.23 8.28 -21.98
N GLU A 178 -9.65 8.68 -20.84
CA GLU A 178 -8.51 9.58 -20.78
C GLU A 178 -7.28 9.01 -21.49
N ALA A 179 -7.01 7.71 -21.35
CA ALA A 179 -5.89 7.07 -22.02
C ALA A 179 -6.05 7.07 -23.54
N ILE A 180 -7.26 6.77 -24.05
CA ILE A 180 -7.57 6.83 -25.48
C ILE A 180 -7.34 8.26 -25.99
N GLU A 181 -7.91 9.27 -25.31
CA GLU A 181 -7.70 10.67 -25.68
C GLU A 181 -6.21 11.06 -25.78
N ARG A 182 -5.38 10.60 -24.85
CA ARG A 182 -3.94 10.86 -24.88
C ARG A 182 -3.23 10.14 -26.01
N ILE A 183 -3.58 8.90 -26.29
CA ILE A 183 -3.01 8.13 -27.41
C ILE A 183 -3.39 8.76 -28.74
N ASP A 184 -4.64 9.20 -28.92
CA ASP A 184 -5.10 9.88 -30.12
C ASP A 184 -4.38 11.21 -30.33
N ALA A 185 -4.23 11.99 -29.25
CA ALA A 185 -3.48 13.25 -29.31
C ALA A 185 -2.01 13.04 -29.71
N LEU A 186 -1.35 12.00 -29.18
CA LEU A 186 0.02 11.65 -29.56
C LEU A 186 0.12 11.18 -31.00
N SER A 187 -0.88 10.44 -31.50
CA SER A 187 -0.93 9.98 -32.89
C SER A 187 -1.09 11.14 -33.89
N ALA A 188 -1.69 12.25 -33.48
CA ALA A 188 -1.84 13.45 -34.29
C ALA A 188 -0.55 14.30 -34.38
N VAL A 189 0.42 14.08 -33.50
CA VAL A 189 1.71 14.77 -33.57
C VAL A 189 2.55 14.17 -34.72
N ARG A 190 2.57 14.89 -35.85
CA ARG A 190 3.48 14.57 -36.96
C ARG A 190 4.80 15.28 -36.74
N VAL A 191 5.89 14.51 -36.63
CA VAL A 191 7.28 15.01 -36.66
C VAL A 191 7.71 15.21 -38.11
#